data_9d969447982e753863d0d9320fc870b0
#
_entry.id   9d969447982e753863d0d9320fc870b0
#
_cell.length_a   1.000
_cell.length_b   1.000
_cell.length_c   1.000
_cell.angle_alpha   90.00
_cell.angle_beta   90.00
_cell.angle_gamma   90.00
#
_symmetry.space_group_name_H-M   'P 1'
#
loop_
_entity.id
_entity.type
_entity.pdbx_description
1 polymer ?
#
loop_
_entity_poly.entity_id
_entity_poly.type
_entity_poly.pdbx_seq_one_letter_code
_entity_poly.pdbx_strand_id
1 'polypeptide(L)'
;MKVLVIGSGGREHALAWKCAQSDDVAEVLVAPGNAGTALEPGVRNVAVSSDDIEALADLASSESVDLTIVGPEAPLVAGITDRFEERGLPCFGPSAAAA
;
A
#
# COMPACT_ATOMS: atom_id res chain seq x y z
N MET A 1 -0.22 11.32 9.04
CA MET A 1 -0.47 10.83 7.64
C MET A 1 -0.91 9.36 7.71
N LYS A 2 -1.72 8.93 6.77
CA LYS A 2 -2.14 7.55 6.64
C LYS A 2 -1.45 6.92 5.43
N VAL A 3 -0.85 5.75 5.61
CA VAL A 3 -0.05 5.07 4.57
C VAL A 3 -0.71 3.74 4.23
N LEU A 4 -0.77 3.41 2.94
CA LEU A 4 -1.20 2.12 2.44
C LEU A 4 0.02 1.38 1.87
N VAL A 5 0.28 0.17 2.35
CA VAL A 5 1.32 -0.71 1.82
C VAL A 5 0.63 -1.85 1.08
N ILE A 6 0.96 -2.04 -0.19
CA ILE A 6 0.35 -3.08 -1.01
C ILE A 6 1.27 -4.30 -1.05
N GLY A 7 0.73 -5.44 -0.64
CA GLY A 7 1.46 -6.70 -0.65
C GLY A 7 1.17 -7.54 0.58
N SER A 8 1.82 -8.71 0.64
CA SER A 8 1.59 -9.70 1.70
C SER A 8 2.87 -10.41 2.16
N GLY A 9 4.02 -10.02 1.66
CA GLY A 9 5.30 -10.67 1.96
C GLY A 9 6.03 -10.06 3.15
N GLY A 10 7.17 -10.64 3.49
CA GLY A 10 8.02 -10.15 4.58
C GLY A 10 8.56 -8.75 4.34
N ARG A 11 8.80 -8.39 3.08
CA ARG A 11 9.27 -7.05 2.73
C ARG A 11 8.21 -6.00 3.03
N GLU A 12 6.95 -6.29 2.72
CA GLU A 12 5.84 -5.39 3.00
C GLU A 12 5.57 -5.30 4.50
N HIS A 13 5.75 -6.41 5.23
CA HIS A 13 5.67 -6.39 6.69
C HIS A 13 6.74 -5.44 7.27
N ALA A 14 7.98 -5.54 6.79
CA ALA A 14 9.08 -4.68 7.25
C ALA A 14 8.80 -3.20 6.93
N LEU A 15 8.28 -2.91 5.74
CA LEU A 15 7.91 -1.55 5.34
C LEU A 15 6.81 -0.99 6.24
N ALA A 16 5.77 -1.78 6.48
CA ALA A 16 4.64 -1.35 7.31
C ALA A 16 5.10 -1.08 8.75
N TRP A 17 5.92 -1.97 9.31
CA TRP A 17 6.48 -1.82 10.64
C TRP A 17 7.30 -0.54 10.75
N LYS A 18 8.15 -0.28 9.77
CA LYS A 18 8.99 0.91 9.75
C LYS A 18 8.16 2.20 9.64
N CYS A 19 7.15 2.19 8.77
CA CYS A 19 6.24 3.34 8.62
C CYS A 19 5.47 3.61 9.91
N ALA A 20 5.01 2.56 10.59
CA ALA A 20 4.23 2.69 11.82
C ALA A 20 5.05 3.29 12.98
N GLN A 21 6.37 3.26 12.89
CA GLN A 21 7.25 3.85 13.91
C GLN A 21 7.42 5.36 13.76
N SER A 22 7.03 5.92 12.62
CA SER A 22 7.16 7.36 12.39
C SER A 22 6.06 8.12 13.14
N ASP A 23 6.45 9.18 13.83
CA ASP A 23 5.50 10.05 14.54
C ASP A 23 4.54 10.76 13.58
N ASP A 24 4.93 10.90 12.31
CA ASP A 24 4.10 11.53 11.28
C ASP A 24 3.03 10.61 10.72
N VAL A 25 3.13 9.31 10.99
CA VAL A 25 2.19 8.31 10.48
C VAL A 25 1.19 7.93 11.56
N ALA A 26 -0.09 8.23 11.32
CA ALA A 26 -1.17 7.94 12.27
C ALA A 26 -1.61 6.48 12.17
N GLU A 27 -1.65 5.93 10.96
CA GLU A 27 -2.10 4.55 10.72
C GLU A 27 -1.48 4.02 9.43
N VAL A 28 -1.16 2.72 9.42
CA VAL A 28 -0.71 1.99 8.23
C VAL A 28 -1.74 0.92 7.87
N LEU A 29 -2.18 0.92 6.63
CA LEU A 29 -3.03 -0.13 6.07
C LEU A 29 -2.15 -1.03 5.21
N VAL A 30 -2.37 -2.33 5.25
CA VAL A 30 -1.66 -3.29 4.39
C VAL A 30 -2.70 -4.11 3.64
N ALA A 31 -2.59 -4.17 2.33
CA ALA A 31 -3.55 -4.87 1.47
C ALA A 31 -2.82 -5.87 0.57
N PRO A 32 -3.09 -7.16 0.70
CA PRO A 32 -3.96 -7.81 1.69
C PRO A 32 -3.32 -8.04 3.05
N GLY A 33 -1.99 -7.90 3.16
CA GLY A 33 -1.27 -8.15 4.39
C GLY A 33 -1.08 -9.64 4.69
N ASN A 34 -0.60 -9.94 5.88
CA ASN A 34 -0.40 -11.31 6.35
C ASN A 34 -0.63 -11.39 7.86
N ALA A 35 -0.43 -12.57 8.45
CA ALA A 35 -0.65 -12.77 9.88
C ALA A 35 0.29 -11.89 10.73
N GLY A 36 1.53 -11.66 10.26
CA GLY A 36 2.48 -10.81 10.96
C GLY A 36 2.06 -9.34 10.96
N THR A 37 1.60 -8.82 9.83
CA THR A 37 1.15 -7.42 9.74
C THR A 37 -0.11 -7.19 10.55
N ALA A 38 -0.96 -8.21 10.70
CA ALA A 38 -2.17 -8.12 11.51
C ALA A 38 -1.88 -7.89 12.99
N LEU A 39 -0.69 -8.29 13.45
CA LEU A 39 -0.31 -8.20 14.86
C LEU A 39 0.50 -6.95 15.19
N GLU A 40 0.92 -6.18 14.19
CA GLU A 40 1.75 -5.00 14.43
C GLU A 40 0.91 -3.82 14.94
N PRO A 41 1.32 -3.17 16.06
CA PRO A 41 0.64 -1.96 16.53
C PRO A 41 0.66 -0.86 15.46
N GLY A 42 -0.47 -0.21 15.27
CA GLY A 42 -0.60 0.86 14.29
C GLY A 42 -0.75 0.40 12.85
N VAL A 43 -0.84 -0.92 12.63
CA VAL A 43 -0.98 -1.53 11.31
C VAL A 43 -2.30 -2.31 11.25
N ARG A 44 -3.04 -2.17 10.16
CA ARG A 44 -4.30 -2.87 9.94
C ARG A 44 -4.31 -3.51 8.56
N ASN A 45 -4.66 -4.79 8.47
CA ASN A 45 -4.84 -5.46 7.19
C ASN A 45 -6.20 -5.09 6.58
N VAL A 46 -6.23 -5.00 5.26
CA VAL A 46 -7.47 -4.80 4.52
C VAL A 46 -7.57 -5.89 3.45
N ALA A 47 -8.70 -6.56 3.39
CA ALA A 47 -8.90 -7.72 2.51
C ALA A 47 -9.16 -7.29 1.06
N VAL A 48 -8.16 -6.67 0.44
CA VAL A 48 -8.16 -6.29 -0.98
C VAL A 48 -6.94 -6.91 -1.63
N SER A 49 -7.15 -7.63 -2.73
CA SER A 49 -6.06 -8.28 -3.46
C SER A 49 -5.07 -7.26 -4.01
N SER A 50 -3.78 -7.59 -3.94
CA SER A 50 -2.73 -6.75 -4.52
C SER A 50 -2.82 -6.65 -6.05
N ASP A 51 -3.61 -7.51 -6.70
CA ASP A 51 -3.82 -7.50 -8.15
C ASP A 51 -5.03 -6.65 -8.58
N ASP A 52 -5.87 -6.24 -7.64
CA ASP A 52 -7.10 -5.49 -7.94
C ASP A 52 -6.83 -3.98 -7.81
N ILE A 53 -6.29 -3.40 -8.90
CA ILE A 53 -5.87 -2.00 -8.92
C ILE A 53 -7.02 -1.04 -8.64
N GLU A 54 -8.20 -1.28 -9.21
CA GLU A 54 -9.34 -0.39 -9.00
C GLU A 54 -9.84 -0.43 -7.56
N ALA A 55 -9.90 -1.62 -6.95
CA ALA A 55 -10.29 -1.75 -5.55
C ALA A 55 -9.27 -1.09 -4.63
N LEU A 56 -7.97 -1.19 -4.95
CA LEU A 56 -6.92 -0.53 -4.18
C LEU A 56 -7.02 0.99 -4.29
N ALA A 57 -7.29 1.51 -5.47
CA ALA A 57 -7.47 2.95 -5.66
C ALA A 57 -8.72 3.45 -4.92
N ASP A 58 -9.80 2.70 -4.95
CA ASP A 58 -11.02 3.02 -4.20
C ASP A 58 -10.76 3.01 -2.69
N LEU A 59 -9.98 2.05 -2.21
CA LEU A 59 -9.58 1.97 -0.81
C LEU A 59 -8.77 3.20 -0.40
N ALA A 60 -7.75 3.57 -1.19
CA ALA A 60 -6.92 4.72 -0.90
C ALA A 60 -7.73 6.00 -0.86
N SER A 61 -8.71 6.14 -1.76
CA SER A 61 -9.58 7.31 -1.81
C SER A 61 -10.53 7.34 -0.61
N SER A 62 -11.21 6.22 -0.31
CA SER A 62 -12.21 6.18 0.76
C SER A 62 -11.61 6.32 2.16
N GLU A 63 -10.38 5.84 2.34
CA GLU A 63 -9.66 5.93 3.63
C GLU A 63 -8.83 7.21 3.75
N SER A 64 -8.83 8.05 2.75
CA SER A 64 -8.03 9.29 2.72
C SER A 64 -6.55 9.01 2.92
N VAL A 65 -6.04 8.01 2.23
CA VAL A 65 -4.62 7.63 2.29
C VAL A 65 -3.76 8.73 1.69
N ASP A 66 -2.72 9.12 2.41
CA ASP A 66 -1.81 10.18 1.98
C ASP A 66 -0.70 9.68 1.07
N LEU A 67 -0.28 8.41 1.26
CA LEU A 67 0.78 7.81 0.45
C LEU A 67 0.54 6.30 0.34
N THR A 68 0.70 5.77 -0.88
CA THR A 68 0.63 4.33 -1.14
C THR A 68 2.00 3.84 -1.58
N ILE A 69 2.46 2.73 -0.98
CA ILE A 69 3.74 2.10 -1.30
C ILE A 69 3.44 0.72 -1.88
N VAL A 70 3.96 0.44 -3.09
CA VAL A 70 3.74 -0.83 -3.78
C VAL A 70 4.97 -1.71 -3.62
N GLY A 71 4.78 -2.88 -2.97
CA GLY A 71 5.84 -3.85 -2.78
C GLY A 71 6.01 -4.82 -3.96
N PRO A 72 4.94 -5.56 -4.38
CA PRO A 72 5.09 -6.58 -5.42
C PRO A 72 5.30 -6.00 -6.82
N GLU A 73 5.94 -6.80 -7.69
CA GLU A 73 6.14 -6.41 -9.10
C GLU A 73 4.85 -6.47 -9.92
N ALA A 74 3.99 -7.44 -9.66
CA ALA A 74 2.79 -7.65 -10.50
C ALA A 74 1.90 -6.42 -10.62
N PRO A 75 1.54 -5.72 -9.52
CA PRO A 75 0.78 -4.47 -9.63
C PRO A 75 1.54 -3.37 -10.37
N LEU A 76 2.87 -3.30 -10.21
CA LEU A 76 3.69 -2.30 -10.89
C LEU A 76 3.66 -2.53 -12.40
N VAL A 77 3.81 -3.78 -12.84
CA VAL A 77 3.75 -4.15 -14.25
C VAL A 77 2.35 -3.88 -14.81
N ALA A 78 1.31 -4.07 -14.00
CA ALA A 78 -0.07 -3.80 -14.40
C ALA A 78 -0.41 -2.31 -14.45
N GLY A 79 0.52 -1.41 -14.04
CA GLY A 79 0.32 0.02 -14.18
C GLY A 79 -0.37 0.70 -12.99
N ILE A 80 -0.26 0.14 -11.80
CA ILE A 80 -0.91 0.69 -10.61
C ILE A 80 -0.44 2.13 -10.32
N THR A 81 0.84 2.40 -10.50
CA THR A 81 1.40 3.74 -10.25
C THR A 81 0.74 4.78 -11.15
N ASP A 82 0.60 4.44 -12.44
CA ASP A 82 -0.02 5.34 -13.41
C ASP A 82 -1.51 5.55 -13.09
N ARG A 83 -2.20 4.48 -12.69
CA ARG A 83 -3.63 4.57 -12.36
C ARG A 83 -3.87 5.42 -11.12
N PHE A 84 -3.02 5.29 -10.11
CA PHE A 84 -3.11 6.11 -8.90
C PHE A 84 -2.84 7.57 -9.23
N GLU A 85 -1.85 7.83 -10.09
CA GLU A 85 -1.52 9.19 -10.53
C GLU A 85 -2.70 9.83 -11.26
N GLU A 86 -3.37 9.10 -12.14
CA GLU A 86 -4.57 9.59 -12.84
C GLU A 86 -5.67 10.00 -11.88
N ARG A 87 -5.79 9.35 -10.73
CA ARG A 87 -6.78 9.64 -9.72
C ARG A 87 -6.31 10.64 -8.67
N GLY A 88 -5.11 11.20 -8.83
CA GLY A 88 -4.55 12.15 -7.87
C GLY A 88 -4.13 11.52 -6.55
N LEU A 89 -3.82 10.22 -6.54
CA LEU A 89 -3.43 9.48 -5.34
C LEU A 89 -1.92 9.28 -5.35
N PRO A 90 -1.16 9.88 -4.39
CA PRO A 90 0.30 9.69 -4.34
C PRO A 90 0.66 8.22 -4.17
N CYS A 91 1.52 7.71 -5.06
CA CYS A 91 1.91 6.31 -5.07
C CYS A 91 3.41 6.21 -5.29
N PHE A 92 4.11 5.48 -4.40
CA PHE A 92 5.54 5.26 -4.48
C PHE A 92 5.82 3.87 -5.02
N GLY A 93 6.59 3.82 -6.09
CA GLY A 93 7.02 2.59 -6.74
C GLY A 93 7.58 2.94 -8.10
N PRO A 94 8.38 2.05 -8.72
CA PRO A 94 8.85 2.29 -10.08
C PRO A 94 7.67 2.28 -11.06
N SER A 95 7.78 3.00 -12.18
CA SER A 95 6.76 2.96 -13.23
C SER A 95 6.70 1.57 -13.84
N ALA A 96 5.59 1.25 -14.53
CA ALA A 96 5.44 -0.04 -15.20
C ALA A 96 6.59 -0.30 -16.19
N ALA A 97 7.11 0.74 -16.83
CA ALA A 97 8.22 0.63 -17.77
C ALA A 97 9.55 0.32 -17.06
N ALA A 98 9.70 0.70 -15.79
CA ALA A 98 10.91 0.47 -15.01
C ALA A 98 10.84 -0.83 -14.20
N ALA A 99 9.64 -1.33 -14.00
CA ALA A 99 9.44 -2.59 -13.29
C ALA A 99 9.74 -3.77 -14.19
#